data_5696b3448abd58f97caf545b1761103a
#
_entry.id   5696b3448abd58f97caf545b1761103a
#
_cell.length_a   1.000
_cell.length_b   1.000
_cell.length_c   1.000
_cell.angle_alpha   90.00
_cell.angle_beta   90.00
_cell.angle_gamma   90.00
#
_symmetry.space_group_name_H-M   'P 1'
#
loop_
_entity.id
_entity.type
_entity.pdbx_description
1 polymer ?
#
loop_
_entity_poly.entity_id
_entity_poly.type
_entity_poly.pdbx_seq_one_letter_code
_entity_poly.pdbx_strand_id
1 'polypeptide(L)'
;MKTYWENITKAEKDNVDRGLYMILPLRYRGSFQDVSRAETDEEISKLVFDSSDFTELLSVKCRKENFVKRFSMNSKVQAVRENWNGEVSREWNQEIREAFRFDDLQLFIFHNGIAFLTVYIAYKNKDVGEIYRFINPGYVDENSEDKKTVQDLLLEVLEKDIFRLIQKKIGLDVSWFTQDSESKKYIIKEAYRLNISALPKRSEDNGILKRLAYNGHRLIDITRDFVDESEEDVEYATGAKDVDDEHYGWACAITSQEISYAYGPGPGKNKPLNATGLLGRAEEDLLLTMIVMYQKYTCMIFNEKIHQRFTSGAGKVKKEKNLRDLKREALEFVSYGTLAPSQISRWNNVCETYR
;
A
#
# COMPACT_ATOMS: atom_id res chain seq x y z
N MET A 1 23.96 15.92 -5.58
CA MET A 1 23.53 15.06 -4.45
C MET A 1 24.55 15.02 -3.33
N LYS A 2 25.81 14.74 -3.61
CA LYS A 2 26.87 14.70 -2.57
C LYS A 2 26.92 15.97 -1.73
N THR A 3 26.93 17.14 -2.38
CA THR A 3 26.90 18.47 -1.75
C THR A 3 25.66 18.71 -0.86
N TYR A 4 24.50 18.17 -1.20
CA TYR A 4 23.29 18.31 -0.37
C TYR A 4 23.46 17.58 0.97
N TRP A 5 23.90 16.31 0.93
CA TRP A 5 24.04 15.50 2.14
C TRP A 5 25.22 15.92 3.02
N GLU A 6 26.25 16.56 2.46
CA GLU A 6 27.37 17.10 3.22
C GLU A 6 26.94 18.22 4.18
N ASN A 7 25.90 18.97 3.82
CA ASN A 7 25.34 20.06 4.62
C ASN A 7 24.32 19.65 5.68
N ILE A 8 24.10 18.34 5.87
CA ILE A 8 23.13 17.78 6.80
C ILE A 8 23.87 16.92 7.81
N THR A 9 23.67 17.20 9.09
CA THR A 9 24.31 16.43 10.17
C THR A 9 23.81 14.98 10.21
N LYS A 10 24.61 14.09 10.78
CA LYS A 10 24.21 12.71 10.98
C LYS A 10 22.90 12.59 11.77
N ALA A 11 22.75 13.36 12.84
CA ALA A 11 21.55 13.36 13.67
C ALA A 11 20.30 13.80 12.89
N GLU A 12 20.41 14.78 11.98
CA GLU A 12 19.30 15.20 11.12
C GLU A 12 18.92 14.08 10.13
N LYS A 13 19.92 13.39 9.55
CA LYS A 13 19.71 12.27 8.64
C LYS A 13 19.03 11.09 9.34
N ASP A 14 19.55 10.69 10.50
CA ASP A 14 19.06 9.54 11.28
C ASP A 14 17.62 9.75 11.77
N ASN A 15 17.22 10.99 12.05
CA ASN A 15 15.90 11.35 12.57
C ASN A 15 14.84 11.68 11.52
N VAL A 16 15.15 11.56 10.23
CA VAL A 16 14.15 11.74 9.17
C VAL A 16 13.03 10.73 9.35
N ASP A 17 11.79 11.22 9.34
CA ASP A 17 10.60 10.37 9.38
C ASP A 17 10.38 9.69 8.03
N ARG A 18 10.04 8.42 8.09
CA ARG A 18 9.67 7.58 6.94
C ARG A 18 8.43 6.76 7.28
N GLY A 19 7.76 6.29 6.27
CA GLY A 19 6.59 5.44 6.42
C GLY A 19 6.49 4.39 5.34
N LEU A 20 5.82 3.31 5.67
CA LEU A 20 5.55 2.19 4.77
C LEU A 20 4.11 1.72 4.98
N TYR A 21 3.27 1.80 3.95
CA TYR A 21 2.07 0.99 3.88
C TYR A 21 2.39 -0.38 3.28
N MET A 22 2.04 -1.41 4.02
CA MET A 22 1.89 -2.76 3.47
C MET A 22 0.44 -2.93 3.02
N ILE A 23 0.24 -3.23 1.76
CA ILE A 23 -1.08 -3.42 1.15
C ILE A 23 -1.25 -4.92 0.91
N LEU A 24 -2.08 -5.54 1.72
CA LEU A 24 -2.27 -6.98 1.77
C LEU A 24 -3.56 -7.37 1.03
N PRO A 25 -3.46 -8.06 -0.10
CA PRO A 25 -4.64 -8.42 -0.89
C PRO A 25 -5.41 -9.57 -0.23
N LEU A 26 -6.73 -9.42 -0.22
CA LEU A 26 -7.68 -10.37 0.34
C LEU A 26 -8.75 -10.74 -0.70
N ARG A 27 -9.28 -11.93 -0.57
CA ARG A 27 -10.57 -12.34 -1.14
C ARG A 27 -11.61 -12.42 -0.03
N TYR A 28 -12.84 -12.08 -0.34
CA TYR A 28 -13.94 -12.29 0.59
C TYR A 28 -15.10 -13.02 -0.03
N ARG A 29 -15.87 -13.70 0.83
CA ARG A 29 -17.15 -14.29 0.53
C ARG A 29 -18.22 -13.56 1.33
N GLY A 30 -19.38 -13.35 0.71
CA GLY A 30 -20.47 -12.59 1.31
C GLY A 30 -21.00 -11.54 0.34
N SER A 31 -21.99 -10.77 0.78
CA SER A 31 -22.63 -9.74 -0.05
C SER A 31 -22.01 -8.37 0.23
N PHE A 32 -21.55 -7.71 -0.82
CA PHE A 32 -21.10 -6.31 -0.71
C PHE A 32 -22.17 -5.35 -0.19
N GLN A 33 -23.47 -5.70 -0.44
CA GLN A 33 -24.58 -4.90 0.08
C GLN A 33 -24.71 -5.02 1.59
N ASP A 34 -24.38 -6.19 2.17
CA ASP A 34 -24.42 -6.38 3.62
C ASP A 34 -23.33 -5.55 4.33
N VAL A 35 -22.20 -5.33 3.69
CA VAL A 35 -21.15 -4.42 4.18
C VAL A 35 -21.68 -3.00 4.44
N SER A 36 -22.67 -2.57 3.69
CA SER A 36 -23.30 -1.25 3.87
C SER A 36 -24.13 -1.16 5.15
N ARG A 37 -24.55 -2.30 5.70
CA ARG A 37 -25.34 -2.44 6.92
C ARG A 37 -24.50 -2.75 8.14
N ALA A 38 -23.17 -2.91 7.95
CA ALA A 38 -22.27 -3.19 9.05
C ALA A 38 -22.41 -2.10 10.12
N GLU A 39 -22.67 -2.53 11.33
CA GLU A 39 -22.69 -1.65 12.50
C GLU A 39 -21.27 -1.18 12.78
N THR A 40 -21.09 0.14 12.76
CA THR A 40 -19.81 0.75 13.14
C THR A 40 -19.83 1.00 14.66
N ASP A 41 -18.74 0.67 15.30
CA ASP A 41 -18.53 0.89 16.73
C ASP A 41 -17.09 1.37 16.99
N GLU A 42 -16.65 1.33 18.25
CA GLU A 42 -15.28 1.72 18.64
C GLU A 42 -14.20 0.78 18.04
N GLU A 43 -14.56 -0.46 17.68
CA GLU A 43 -13.61 -1.42 17.15
C GLU A 43 -13.41 -1.28 15.64
N ILE A 44 -14.44 -0.87 14.92
CA ILE A 44 -14.40 -0.66 13.48
C ILE A 44 -15.25 0.54 13.10
N SER A 45 -14.65 1.53 12.48
CA SER A 45 -15.33 2.74 12.04
C SER A 45 -15.30 2.88 10.53
N LYS A 46 -16.46 3.23 9.97
CA LYS A 46 -16.57 3.49 8.54
C LYS A 46 -15.92 4.84 8.23
N LEU A 47 -14.97 4.83 7.31
CA LEU A 47 -14.37 6.05 6.79
C LEU A 47 -15.15 6.50 5.54
N VAL A 48 -15.56 7.76 5.57
CA VAL A 48 -16.13 8.40 4.39
C VAL A 48 -14.97 8.84 3.50
N PHE A 49 -15.08 8.66 2.21
CA PHE A 49 -14.17 9.30 1.27
C PHE A 49 -14.51 10.79 1.27
N ASP A 50 -13.75 11.53 2.04
CA ASP A 50 -14.12 12.88 2.45
C ASP A 50 -13.63 13.91 1.47
N SER A 51 -13.26 13.67 0.33
CA SER A 51 -12.86 14.75 -0.54
C SER A 51 -13.33 14.58 -1.98
N SER A 52 -13.66 15.70 -2.56
CA SER A 52 -13.72 15.94 -3.97
C SER A 52 -12.61 15.19 -4.73
N ASP A 53 -11.43 15.10 -4.16
CA ASP A 53 -10.21 14.62 -4.79
C ASP A 53 -10.22 13.13 -5.13
N PHE A 54 -10.54 12.26 -4.16
CA PHE A 54 -10.65 10.83 -4.44
C PHE A 54 -11.84 10.49 -5.35
N THR A 55 -12.94 11.19 -5.16
CA THR A 55 -14.13 11.00 -5.99
C THR A 55 -13.90 11.42 -7.44
N GLU A 56 -12.95 12.29 -7.73
CA GLU A 56 -12.56 12.65 -9.08
C GLU A 56 -11.81 11.53 -9.83
N LEU A 57 -11.09 10.68 -9.10
CA LEU A 57 -10.41 9.51 -9.66
C LEU A 57 -11.37 8.39 -10.05
N LEU A 58 -12.55 8.35 -9.44
CA LEU A 58 -13.58 7.37 -9.75
C LEU A 58 -14.54 7.91 -10.80
N SER A 59 -14.98 7.06 -11.71
CA SER A 59 -16.05 7.41 -12.64
C SER A 59 -17.32 7.78 -11.86
N VAL A 60 -18.15 8.67 -12.44
CA VAL A 60 -19.42 9.12 -11.84
C VAL A 60 -20.31 7.94 -11.42
N LYS A 61 -20.24 6.83 -12.14
CA LYS A 61 -21.06 5.64 -11.85
C LYS A 61 -20.52 4.88 -10.64
N CYS A 62 -19.20 4.72 -10.51
CA CYS A 62 -18.58 4.13 -9.33
C CYS A 62 -18.94 4.87 -8.04
N ARG A 63 -18.98 6.19 -8.09
CA ARG A 63 -19.42 7.04 -6.96
C ARG A 63 -20.86 6.75 -6.55
N LYS A 64 -21.77 6.60 -7.51
CA LYS A 64 -23.21 6.35 -7.25
C LYS A 64 -23.49 4.94 -6.74
N GLU A 65 -22.75 3.95 -7.18
CA GLU A 65 -22.99 2.53 -6.87
C GLU A 65 -22.25 2.05 -5.63
N ASN A 66 -21.60 2.95 -4.88
CA ASN A 66 -20.81 2.57 -3.71
C ASN A 66 -19.80 1.46 -4.04
N PHE A 67 -18.96 1.71 -4.99
CA PHE A 67 -17.99 0.80 -5.57
C PHE A 67 -16.97 0.23 -4.57
N VAL A 68 -16.59 1.02 -3.55
CA VAL A 68 -15.66 0.65 -2.50
C VAL A 68 -16.15 1.11 -1.14
N LYS A 69 -15.90 0.31 -0.12
CA LYS A 69 -16.12 0.66 1.29
C LYS A 69 -14.78 0.70 2.00
N ARG A 70 -14.57 1.70 2.85
CA ARG A 70 -13.35 1.88 3.63
C ARG A 70 -13.68 1.88 5.11
N PHE A 71 -12.90 1.16 5.88
CA PHE A 71 -13.04 1.06 7.33
C PHE A 71 -11.69 1.31 8.00
N SER A 72 -11.70 2.05 9.10
CA SER A 72 -10.58 2.13 10.02
C SER A 72 -10.74 1.10 11.13
N MET A 73 -9.65 0.45 11.47
CA MET A 73 -9.52 -0.46 12.61
C MET A 73 -8.38 0.01 13.54
N ASN A 74 -8.17 1.32 13.63
CA ASN A 74 -7.05 1.91 14.37
C ASN A 74 -7.11 1.62 15.87
N SER A 75 -8.28 1.37 16.45
CA SER A 75 -8.43 0.87 17.82
C SER A 75 -7.73 -0.48 18.06
N LYS A 76 -7.46 -1.25 17.01
CA LYS A 76 -6.79 -2.56 17.10
C LYS A 76 -5.28 -2.49 16.87
N VAL A 77 -4.75 -1.37 16.42
CA VAL A 77 -3.32 -1.21 16.10
C VAL A 77 -2.44 -1.60 17.30
N GLN A 78 -2.79 -1.14 18.48
CA GLN A 78 -2.02 -1.46 19.69
C GLN A 78 -2.08 -2.95 20.04
N ALA A 79 -3.25 -3.56 19.95
CA ALA A 79 -3.41 -5.00 20.24
C ALA A 79 -2.66 -5.86 19.21
N VAL A 80 -2.72 -5.52 17.92
CA VAL A 80 -1.94 -6.18 16.86
C VAL A 80 -0.44 -6.08 17.15
N ARG A 81 0.03 -4.89 17.51
CA ARG A 81 1.44 -4.66 17.87
C ARG A 81 1.88 -5.49 19.08
N GLU A 82 1.06 -5.52 20.15
CA GLU A 82 1.37 -6.29 21.35
C GLU A 82 1.38 -7.79 21.08
N ASN A 83 0.41 -8.31 20.34
CA ASN A 83 0.34 -9.71 19.98
C ASN A 83 1.49 -10.12 19.07
N TRP A 84 1.83 -9.32 18.07
CA TRP A 84 2.97 -9.55 17.20
C TRP A 84 4.30 -9.54 17.99
N ASN A 85 4.50 -8.57 18.89
CA ASN A 85 5.67 -8.52 19.76
C ASN A 85 5.75 -9.72 20.70
N GLY A 86 4.62 -10.34 21.04
CA GLY A 86 4.57 -11.56 21.84
C GLY A 86 4.99 -12.82 21.06
N GLU A 87 4.67 -12.88 19.77
CA GLU A 87 5.00 -14.01 18.89
C GLU A 87 6.45 -13.95 18.38
N VAL A 88 6.98 -12.74 18.19
CA VAL A 88 8.40 -12.55 17.81
C VAL A 88 9.29 -12.92 19.00
N SER A 89 10.19 -13.87 18.81
CA SER A 89 11.07 -14.36 19.88
C SER A 89 11.84 -13.21 20.55
N ARG A 90 12.15 -13.36 21.85
CA ARG A 90 12.88 -12.33 22.63
C ARG A 90 14.26 -12.01 22.06
N GLU A 91 14.83 -12.92 21.30
CA GLU A 91 16.14 -12.80 20.66
C GLU A 91 16.08 -11.93 19.39
N TRP A 92 14.91 -11.75 18.80
CA TRP A 92 14.66 -10.73 17.79
C TRP A 92 14.55 -9.38 18.48
N ASN A 93 15.69 -8.89 18.75
CA ASN A 93 16.10 -7.61 19.29
C ASN A 93 14.96 -6.64 19.65
N GLN A 94 15.03 -6.19 20.90
CA GLN A 94 14.35 -5.00 21.40
C GLN A 94 14.40 -3.82 20.39
N GLU A 95 15.48 -3.73 19.61
CA GLU A 95 15.68 -2.76 18.53
C GLU A 95 14.59 -2.79 17.45
N ILE A 96 14.20 -3.98 16.94
CA ILE A 96 13.12 -4.10 15.94
C ILE A 96 11.78 -3.69 16.55
N ARG A 97 11.50 -4.08 17.80
CA ARG A 97 10.26 -3.70 18.48
C ARG A 97 10.13 -2.20 18.72
N GLU A 98 11.26 -1.54 18.94
CA GLU A 98 11.34 -0.10 19.16
C GLU A 98 11.37 0.69 17.83
N ALA A 99 11.91 0.08 16.77
CA ALA A 99 12.03 0.69 15.46
C ALA A 99 10.67 0.90 14.77
N PHE A 100 9.68 0.05 15.06
CA PHE A 100 8.41 0.04 14.34
C PHE A 100 7.28 0.62 15.17
N ARG A 101 6.58 1.58 14.55
CA ARG A 101 5.32 2.08 15.06
C ARG A 101 4.21 1.77 14.06
N PHE A 102 3.30 0.89 14.43
CA PHE A 102 2.06 0.70 13.69
C PHE A 102 1.12 1.87 14.03
N ASP A 103 0.77 2.68 13.04
CA ASP A 103 0.00 3.91 13.26
C ASP A 103 -1.38 3.88 12.60
N ASP A 104 -1.56 3.07 11.57
CA ASP A 104 -2.82 3.00 10.82
C ASP A 104 -3.12 1.57 10.35
N LEU A 105 -4.39 1.19 10.45
CA LEU A 105 -4.92 -0.09 10.00
C LEU A 105 -6.26 0.13 9.33
N GLN A 106 -6.34 -0.13 8.04
CA GLN A 106 -7.55 0.11 7.26
C GLN A 106 -7.93 -1.11 6.41
N LEU A 107 -9.23 -1.23 6.16
CA LEU A 107 -9.80 -2.25 5.29
C LEU A 107 -10.54 -1.57 4.13
N PHE A 108 -10.18 -1.93 2.91
CA PHE A 108 -10.86 -1.53 1.68
C PHE A 108 -11.59 -2.73 1.10
N ILE A 109 -12.88 -2.63 0.85
CA ILE A 109 -13.73 -3.70 0.32
C ILE A 109 -14.33 -3.23 -0.99
N PHE A 110 -14.01 -3.93 -2.07
CA PHE A 110 -14.52 -3.66 -3.41
C PHE A 110 -15.66 -4.61 -3.76
N HIS A 111 -16.60 -4.17 -4.59
CA HIS A 111 -17.83 -4.89 -4.90
C HIS A 111 -17.66 -6.27 -5.57
N ASN A 112 -16.47 -6.59 -6.09
CA ASN A 112 -16.20 -7.78 -6.89
C ASN A 112 -15.54 -8.95 -6.13
N GLY A 113 -15.56 -8.93 -4.80
CA GLY A 113 -14.95 -9.99 -3.98
C GLY A 113 -13.49 -9.75 -3.60
N ILE A 114 -12.94 -8.59 -3.96
CA ILE A 114 -11.58 -8.16 -3.58
C ILE A 114 -11.65 -7.25 -2.37
N ALA A 115 -10.74 -7.43 -1.44
CA ALA A 115 -10.49 -6.50 -0.37
C ALA A 115 -8.99 -6.30 -0.18
N PHE A 116 -8.61 -5.21 0.49
CA PHE A 116 -7.23 -4.96 0.89
C PHE A 116 -7.20 -4.57 2.35
N LEU A 117 -6.34 -5.22 3.10
CA LEU A 117 -5.96 -4.80 4.44
C LEU A 117 -4.67 -4.00 4.32
N THR A 118 -4.65 -2.80 4.88
CA THR A 118 -3.47 -1.93 4.85
C THR A 118 -2.95 -1.72 6.25
N VAL A 119 -1.65 -1.84 6.42
CA VAL A 119 -0.94 -1.62 7.68
C VAL A 119 0.10 -0.54 7.45
N TYR A 120 0.01 0.58 8.16
CA TYR A 120 1.02 1.65 8.11
C TYR A 120 2.03 1.49 9.23
N ILE A 121 3.29 1.54 8.85
CA ILE A 121 4.44 1.45 9.73
C ILE A 121 5.22 2.75 9.63
N ALA A 122 5.28 3.50 10.73
CA ALA A 122 6.16 4.66 10.84
C ALA A 122 7.51 4.26 11.42
N TYR A 123 8.58 4.80 10.89
CA TYR A 123 9.94 4.52 11.34
C TYR A 123 10.88 5.71 11.08
N LYS A 124 12.08 5.66 11.63
CA LYS A 124 13.14 6.65 11.36
C LYS A 124 14.13 6.12 10.33
N ASN A 125 14.79 7.01 9.61
CA ASN A 125 15.78 6.61 8.61
C ASN A 125 16.92 5.75 9.19
N LYS A 126 17.31 5.96 10.44
CA LYS A 126 18.29 5.10 11.13
C LYS A 126 17.87 3.64 11.24
N ASP A 127 16.56 3.39 11.25
CA ASP A 127 15.95 2.06 11.45
C ASP A 127 15.62 1.36 10.12
N VAL A 128 16.06 1.91 9.00
CA VAL A 128 15.76 1.36 7.65
C VAL A 128 16.27 -0.06 7.46
N GLY A 129 17.36 -0.43 8.12
CA GLY A 129 17.91 -1.80 8.05
C GLY A 129 16.97 -2.83 8.65
N GLU A 130 16.31 -2.51 9.76
CA GLU A 130 15.32 -3.36 10.43
C GLU A 130 14.05 -3.47 9.60
N ILE A 131 13.60 -2.37 8.97
CA ILE A 131 12.49 -2.41 8.01
C ILE A 131 12.82 -3.31 6.82
N TYR A 132 14.03 -3.21 6.28
CA TYR A 132 14.46 -4.09 5.18
C TYR A 132 14.43 -5.57 5.58
N ARG A 133 14.89 -5.91 6.78
CA ARG A 133 14.82 -7.27 7.32
C ARG A 133 13.37 -7.74 7.49
N PHE A 134 12.52 -6.87 8.02
CA PHE A 134 11.10 -7.15 8.20
C PHE A 134 10.38 -7.47 6.89
N ILE A 135 10.65 -6.73 5.81
CA ILE A 135 9.95 -6.94 4.54
C ILE A 135 10.64 -7.96 3.62
N ASN A 136 11.86 -8.37 3.94
CA ASN A 136 12.56 -9.34 3.11
C ASN A 136 12.08 -10.78 3.44
N PRO A 137 11.39 -11.45 2.52
CA PRO A 137 10.83 -12.78 2.77
C PRO A 137 11.90 -13.87 2.96
N GLY A 138 13.16 -13.58 2.64
CA GLY A 138 14.29 -14.50 2.89
C GLY A 138 14.84 -14.45 4.31
N TYR A 139 14.40 -13.47 5.11
CA TYR A 139 14.86 -13.33 6.48
C TYR A 139 14.02 -14.20 7.41
N VAL A 140 14.58 -15.31 7.85
CA VAL A 140 13.95 -16.29 8.72
C VAL A 140 14.48 -16.10 10.13
N ASP A 141 13.62 -16.17 11.15
CA ASP A 141 14.05 -16.31 12.54
C ASP A 141 14.75 -17.66 12.70
N GLU A 142 16.09 -17.65 12.82
CA GLU A 142 16.90 -18.86 12.94
C GLU A 142 16.58 -19.67 14.20
N ASN A 143 15.96 -19.03 15.20
CA ASN A 143 15.62 -19.63 16.48
C ASN A 143 14.18 -20.17 16.49
N SER A 144 13.39 -19.95 15.45
CA SER A 144 12.05 -20.52 15.36
C SER A 144 12.11 -21.96 14.86
N GLU A 145 11.46 -22.88 15.57
CA GLU A 145 11.35 -24.28 15.15
C GLU A 145 10.70 -24.41 13.76
N ASP A 146 9.77 -23.52 13.42
CA ASP A 146 9.02 -23.49 12.17
C ASP A 146 9.69 -22.69 11.06
N LYS A 147 10.83 -22.05 11.31
CA LYS A 147 11.52 -21.15 10.35
C LYS A 147 10.59 -20.10 9.71
N LYS A 148 9.70 -19.54 10.51
CA LYS A 148 8.77 -18.48 10.05
C LYS A 148 9.52 -17.17 9.88
N THR A 149 9.13 -16.41 8.87
CA THR A 149 9.60 -15.03 8.72
C THR A 149 8.85 -14.11 9.69
N VAL A 150 9.41 -12.93 9.95
CA VAL A 150 8.75 -11.92 10.81
C VAL A 150 7.43 -11.45 10.18
N GLN A 151 7.36 -11.45 8.85
CA GLN A 151 6.12 -11.18 8.13
C GLN A 151 5.08 -12.28 8.36
N ASP A 152 5.49 -13.56 8.32
CA ASP A 152 4.57 -14.67 8.58
C ASP A 152 3.91 -14.52 9.94
N LEU A 153 4.68 -14.14 10.95
CA LEU A 153 4.16 -13.88 12.30
C LEU A 153 3.16 -12.72 12.34
N LEU A 154 3.43 -11.62 11.62
CA LEU A 154 2.46 -10.52 11.53
C LEU A 154 1.17 -10.97 10.86
N LEU A 155 1.26 -11.74 9.78
CA LEU A 155 0.07 -12.22 9.06
C LEU A 155 -0.76 -13.18 9.91
N GLU A 156 -0.14 -14.03 10.71
CA GLU A 156 -0.85 -14.92 11.64
C GLU A 156 -1.62 -14.10 12.69
N VAL A 157 -1.01 -13.05 13.24
CA VAL A 157 -1.68 -12.14 14.17
C VAL A 157 -2.85 -11.43 13.49
N LEU A 158 -2.67 -10.93 12.27
CA LEU A 158 -3.73 -10.28 11.51
C LEU A 158 -4.88 -11.26 11.19
N GLU A 159 -4.57 -12.50 10.81
CA GLU A 159 -5.58 -13.53 10.55
C GLU A 159 -6.37 -13.87 11.83
N LYS A 160 -5.68 -14.05 12.93
CA LYS A 160 -6.29 -14.40 14.22
C LYS A 160 -7.20 -13.28 14.76
N ASP A 161 -6.77 -12.03 14.70
CA ASP A 161 -7.43 -10.93 15.37
C ASP A 161 -8.32 -10.12 14.42
N ILE A 162 -7.79 -9.78 13.24
CA ILE A 162 -8.47 -8.87 12.31
C ILE A 162 -9.48 -9.61 11.43
N PHE A 163 -9.17 -10.79 10.91
CA PHE A 163 -10.14 -11.54 10.11
C PHE A 163 -11.35 -11.94 10.92
N ARG A 164 -11.16 -12.34 12.20
CA ARG A 164 -12.28 -12.62 13.11
C ARG A 164 -13.11 -11.37 13.40
N LEU A 165 -12.48 -10.22 13.54
CA LEU A 165 -13.19 -8.96 13.72
C LEU A 165 -14.03 -8.62 12.48
N ILE A 166 -13.46 -8.74 11.27
CA ILE A 166 -14.16 -8.51 10.01
C ILE A 166 -15.37 -9.44 9.90
N GLN A 167 -15.19 -10.72 10.18
CA GLN A 167 -16.30 -11.68 10.14
C GLN A 167 -17.40 -11.32 11.15
N LYS A 168 -17.03 -10.99 12.39
CA LYS A 168 -17.98 -10.68 13.46
C LYS A 168 -18.76 -9.39 13.21
N LYS A 169 -18.08 -8.31 12.72
CA LYS A 169 -18.65 -6.96 12.63
C LYS A 169 -19.21 -6.63 11.25
N ILE A 170 -18.57 -7.14 10.20
CA ILE A 170 -18.93 -6.83 8.80
C ILE A 170 -19.70 -7.99 8.17
N GLY A 171 -19.57 -9.20 8.71
CA GLY A 171 -20.24 -10.40 8.18
C GLY A 171 -19.55 -10.99 6.93
N LEU A 172 -18.31 -10.61 6.66
CA LEU A 172 -17.54 -11.14 5.54
C LEU A 172 -16.57 -12.23 6.00
N ASP A 173 -16.54 -13.34 5.27
CA ASP A 173 -15.53 -14.37 5.37
C ASP A 173 -14.35 -13.97 4.47
N VAL A 174 -13.25 -13.54 5.06
CA VAL A 174 -12.05 -13.08 4.35
C VAL A 174 -10.94 -14.11 4.39
N SER A 175 -10.18 -14.18 3.32
CA SER A 175 -8.97 -14.98 3.21
C SER A 175 -7.89 -14.23 2.43
N TRP A 176 -6.62 -14.64 2.60
CA TRP A 176 -5.55 -14.08 1.78
C TRP A 176 -5.82 -14.35 0.29
N PHE A 177 -5.44 -13.37 -0.54
CA PHE A 177 -5.50 -13.56 -1.99
C PHE A 177 -4.35 -14.48 -2.40
N THR A 178 -4.66 -15.65 -2.93
CA THR A 178 -3.69 -16.60 -3.46
C THR A 178 -3.93 -16.79 -4.94
N GLN A 179 -2.88 -16.85 -5.75
CA GLN A 179 -2.99 -17.19 -7.18
C GLN A 179 -3.31 -18.67 -7.37
N ASP A 180 -2.88 -19.50 -6.43
CA ASP A 180 -3.11 -20.94 -6.46
C ASP A 180 -3.78 -21.38 -5.17
N SER A 181 -4.95 -22.00 -5.31
CA SER A 181 -5.74 -22.50 -4.19
C SER A 181 -5.06 -23.63 -3.41
N GLU A 182 -4.03 -24.25 -3.97
CA GLU A 182 -3.32 -25.38 -3.36
C GLU A 182 -2.06 -24.96 -2.59
N SER A 183 -1.45 -23.81 -2.89
CA SER A 183 -0.23 -23.36 -2.22
C SER A 183 -0.45 -22.16 -1.32
N LYS A 184 -0.70 -22.41 -0.05
CA LYS A 184 -0.76 -21.34 0.98
C LYS A 184 0.56 -20.55 1.16
N LYS A 185 1.66 -20.97 0.52
CA LYS A 185 3.01 -20.44 0.74
C LYS A 185 3.35 -19.14 0.01
N TYR A 186 2.51 -18.61 -0.90
CA TYR A 186 2.87 -17.49 -1.76
C TYR A 186 2.29 -16.14 -1.37
N ILE A 187 1.57 -16.06 -0.27
CA ILE A 187 0.73 -14.93 0.12
C ILE A 187 1.51 -13.63 0.29
N ILE A 188 2.69 -13.69 0.88
CA ILE A 188 3.43 -12.49 1.33
C ILE A 188 4.30 -11.87 0.27
N LYS A 189 4.81 -12.67 -0.65
CA LYS A 189 5.65 -12.15 -1.75
C LYS A 189 4.91 -11.15 -2.64
N GLU A 190 3.59 -10.99 -2.43
CA GLU A 190 2.71 -10.16 -3.24
C GLU A 190 2.14 -8.94 -2.50
N ALA A 191 2.53 -8.68 -1.26
CA ALA A 191 2.16 -7.43 -0.61
C ALA A 191 2.72 -6.26 -1.42
N TYR A 192 1.83 -5.41 -1.92
CA TYR A 192 2.26 -4.18 -2.56
C TYR A 192 2.66 -3.18 -1.49
N ARG A 193 3.72 -2.44 -1.73
CA ARG A 193 4.27 -1.50 -0.77
C ARG A 193 4.11 -0.07 -1.26
N LEU A 194 3.71 0.81 -0.37
CA LEU A 194 3.76 2.24 -0.58
C LEU A 194 4.75 2.83 0.43
N ASN A 195 5.92 3.21 -0.05
CA ASN A 195 6.94 3.87 0.74
C ASN A 195 6.77 5.37 0.69
N ILE A 196 7.05 6.03 1.79
CA ILE A 196 7.04 7.48 1.88
C ILE A 196 8.22 7.97 2.70
N SER A 197 8.90 8.99 2.20
CA SER A 197 10.06 9.58 2.86
C SER A 197 10.06 11.10 2.71
N ALA A 198 10.75 11.78 3.61
CA ALA A 198 10.92 13.22 3.54
C ALA A 198 12.41 13.60 3.45
N LEU A 199 12.71 14.72 2.81
CA LEU A 199 14.00 15.37 2.94
C LEU A 199 14.06 16.16 4.25
N PRO A 200 15.18 16.12 4.97
CA PRO A 200 15.34 16.86 6.23
C PRO A 200 15.40 18.37 6.03
N LYS A 201 15.84 18.82 4.86
CA LYS A 201 15.93 20.23 4.47
C LYS A 201 15.51 20.42 3.03
N ARG A 202 15.21 21.66 2.65
CA ARG A 202 14.97 22.02 1.26
C ARG A 202 16.19 21.71 0.40
N SER A 203 15.92 21.23 -0.80
CA SER A 203 16.90 21.13 -1.87
C SER A 203 16.53 22.06 -3.01
N GLU A 204 17.51 22.70 -3.60
CA GLU A 204 17.35 23.44 -4.86
C GLU A 204 17.43 22.53 -6.08
N ASP A 205 17.93 21.30 -5.89
CA ASP A 205 18.01 20.28 -6.92
C ASP A 205 16.79 19.35 -6.85
N ASN A 206 15.87 19.53 -7.77
CA ASN A 206 14.68 18.67 -7.89
C ASN A 206 15.03 17.22 -8.23
N GLY A 207 16.20 16.96 -8.78
CA GLY A 207 16.70 15.60 -9.04
C GLY A 207 16.87 14.78 -7.75
N ILE A 208 17.10 15.45 -6.61
CA ILE A 208 17.26 14.77 -5.31
C ILE A 208 15.96 14.07 -4.89
N LEU A 209 14.82 14.71 -5.06
CA LEU A 209 13.52 14.09 -4.73
C LEU A 209 13.22 12.88 -5.62
N LYS A 210 13.53 12.99 -6.92
CA LYS A 210 13.35 11.85 -7.84
C LYS A 210 14.24 10.67 -7.47
N ARG A 211 15.50 10.93 -7.15
CA ARG A 211 16.43 9.89 -6.70
C ARG A 211 16.01 9.30 -5.36
N LEU A 212 15.52 10.11 -4.43
CA LEU A 212 14.99 9.63 -3.16
C LEU A 212 13.75 8.73 -3.36
N ALA A 213 12.84 9.13 -4.24
CA ALA A 213 11.69 8.32 -4.59
C ALA A 213 12.10 6.99 -5.24
N TYR A 214 13.00 7.04 -6.24
CA TYR A 214 13.52 5.85 -6.90
C TYR A 214 14.19 4.89 -5.92
N ASN A 215 15.00 5.39 -5.00
CA ASN A 215 15.70 4.58 -4.01
C ASN A 215 14.84 4.13 -2.84
N GLY A 216 13.74 4.81 -2.61
CA GLY A 216 12.75 4.42 -1.60
C GLY A 216 12.27 2.98 -1.79
N HIS A 217 12.13 2.52 -3.04
CA HIS A 217 11.70 1.16 -3.34
C HIS A 217 12.69 0.09 -2.86
N ARG A 218 13.97 0.41 -2.73
CA ARG A 218 14.99 -0.50 -2.22
C ARG A 218 15.14 -0.43 -0.70
N LEU A 219 14.39 0.43 -0.01
CA LEU A 219 14.54 0.70 1.42
C LEU A 219 16.00 0.99 1.80
N ILE A 220 16.66 1.78 0.98
CA ILE A 220 18.05 2.18 1.23
C ILE A 220 18.04 3.41 2.14
N ASP A 221 19.04 3.51 2.99
CA ASP A 221 19.32 4.74 3.74
C ASP A 221 19.39 5.92 2.77
N ILE A 222 18.60 6.97 3.03
CA ILE A 222 18.51 8.16 2.18
C ILE A 222 19.84 8.88 1.99
N THR A 223 20.81 8.58 2.84
CA THR A 223 22.14 9.20 2.85
C THR A 223 23.20 8.43 2.09
N ARG A 224 22.88 7.20 1.67
CA ARG A 224 23.83 6.34 0.97
C ARG A 224 24.10 6.90 -0.43
N ASP A 225 25.38 6.96 -0.80
CA ASP A 225 25.75 7.24 -2.18
C ASP A 225 25.21 6.12 -3.08
N PHE A 226 24.39 6.49 -4.03
CA PHE A 226 23.78 5.57 -4.97
C PHE A 226 24.78 5.27 -6.09
N VAL A 227 25.43 4.15 -5.98
CA VAL A 227 26.57 3.79 -6.86
C VAL A 227 26.09 3.18 -8.18
N ASP A 228 24.84 2.67 -8.23
CA ASP A 228 24.37 1.80 -9.31
C ASP A 228 23.20 2.36 -10.14
N GLU A 229 22.91 3.68 -10.02
CA GLU A 229 21.82 4.28 -10.77
C GLU A 229 22.32 4.83 -12.11
N SER A 230 21.73 4.33 -13.19
CA SER A 230 21.82 5.06 -14.44
C SER A 230 20.94 6.33 -14.35
N GLU A 231 21.34 7.41 -15.01
CA GLU A 231 20.49 8.60 -15.14
C GLU A 231 19.13 8.25 -15.76
N GLU A 232 19.10 7.26 -16.64
CA GLU A 232 17.90 6.73 -17.28
C GLU A 232 16.91 6.14 -16.28
N ASP A 233 17.37 5.42 -15.24
CA ASP A 233 16.49 4.85 -14.23
C ASP A 233 15.77 5.93 -13.40
N VAL A 234 16.42 7.05 -13.14
CA VAL A 234 15.84 8.17 -12.40
C VAL A 234 14.85 8.98 -13.26
N GLU A 235 14.97 8.94 -14.59
CA GLU A 235 14.02 9.60 -15.48
C GLU A 235 12.61 8.98 -15.42
N TYR A 236 12.49 7.71 -15.03
CA TYR A 236 11.18 7.07 -14.80
C TYR A 236 10.47 7.60 -13.55
N ALA A 237 11.17 8.28 -12.63
CA ALA A 237 10.51 8.93 -11.52
C ALA A 237 9.84 10.22 -12.00
N THR A 238 8.56 10.39 -11.66
CA THR A 238 7.82 11.63 -11.90
C THR A 238 7.90 12.55 -10.69
N GLY A 239 7.71 13.84 -10.87
CA GLY A 239 7.72 14.80 -9.77
C GLY A 239 7.25 16.19 -10.19
N ALA A 240 6.94 17.04 -9.20
CA ALA A 240 6.62 18.43 -9.44
C ALA A 240 7.88 19.17 -9.91
N LYS A 241 7.74 19.93 -11.01
CA LYS A 241 8.83 20.77 -11.53
C LYS A 241 8.94 22.07 -10.76
N ASP A 242 7.79 22.65 -10.44
CA ASP A 242 7.69 23.94 -9.75
C ASP A 242 6.89 23.76 -8.47
N VAL A 243 7.44 24.20 -7.36
CA VAL A 243 6.81 24.15 -6.04
C VAL A 243 6.75 25.58 -5.53
N ASP A 244 5.57 26.06 -5.29
CA ASP A 244 5.37 27.38 -4.69
C ASP A 244 5.74 27.40 -3.19
N ASP A 245 5.69 28.60 -2.60
CA ASP A 245 6.12 28.82 -1.22
C ASP A 245 5.28 28.05 -0.20
N GLU A 246 4.05 27.67 -0.52
CA GLU A 246 3.11 27.05 0.40
C GLU A 246 3.11 25.52 0.38
N HIS A 247 3.64 24.91 -0.69
CA HIS A 247 3.58 23.48 -0.90
C HIS A 247 4.91 22.76 -0.65
N TYR A 248 4.83 21.46 -0.45
CA TYR A 248 5.99 20.56 -0.44
C TYR A 248 6.30 20.08 -1.86
N GLY A 249 7.58 20.08 -2.20
CA GLY A 249 8.05 19.37 -3.39
C GLY A 249 7.81 17.89 -3.24
N TRP A 250 7.53 17.19 -4.33
CA TRP A 250 7.31 15.76 -4.32
C TRP A 250 7.88 15.08 -5.56
N ALA A 251 8.19 13.82 -5.42
CA ALA A 251 8.44 12.90 -6.53
C ALA A 251 7.92 11.51 -6.19
N CYS A 252 7.62 10.70 -7.19
CA CYS A 252 7.29 9.30 -7.01
C CYS A 252 7.97 8.42 -8.05
N ALA A 253 8.25 7.19 -7.67
CA ALA A 253 8.72 6.11 -8.54
C ALA A 253 7.81 4.90 -8.35
N ILE A 254 7.48 4.23 -9.45
CA ILE A 254 6.52 3.13 -9.49
C ILE A 254 7.18 1.90 -10.07
N THR A 255 7.03 0.78 -9.39
CA THR A 255 7.46 -0.53 -9.86
C THR A 255 6.30 -1.52 -9.83
N SER A 256 6.52 -2.74 -10.32
CA SER A 256 5.50 -3.79 -10.27
C SER A 256 5.11 -4.23 -8.86
N GLN A 257 5.93 -3.93 -7.84
CA GLN A 257 5.74 -4.38 -6.46
C GLN A 257 5.54 -3.24 -5.48
N GLU A 258 5.86 -2.01 -5.84
CA GLU A 258 5.73 -0.88 -4.94
C GLU A 258 5.67 0.48 -5.65
N ILE A 259 5.16 1.44 -4.92
CA ILE A 259 5.27 2.87 -5.21
C ILE A 259 6.03 3.55 -4.07
N SER A 260 6.93 4.45 -4.41
CA SER A 260 7.69 5.23 -3.44
C SER A 260 7.51 6.71 -3.68
N TYR A 261 7.12 7.43 -2.65
CA TYR A 261 7.01 8.89 -2.66
C TYR A 261 8.11 9.53 -1.83
N ALA A 262 8.61 10.64 -2.33
CA ALA A 262 9.55 11.50 -1.62
C ALA A 262 8.99 12.92 -1.54
N TYR A 263 9.10 13.53 -0.37
CA TYR A 263 8.64 14.89 -0.10
C TYR A 263 9.80 15.76 0.40
N GLY A 264 9.83 17.00 -0.02
CA GLY A 264 10.82 18.00 0.43
C GLY A 264 10.17 19.33 0.75
N PRO A 265 10.71 20.09 1.73
CA PRO A 265 10.23 21.44 2.02
C PRO A 265 10.28 22.33 0.79
N GLY A 266 9.19 23.03 0.48
CA GLY A 266 9.15 24.08 -0.53
C GLY A 266 9.84 25.38 -0.07
N PRO A 267 9.89 26.42 -0.93
CA PRO A 267 10.59 27.66 -0.62
C PRO A 267 10.13 28.35 0.68
N GLY A 268 8.83 28.36 0.96
CA GLY A 268 8.25 28.94 2.17
C GLY A 268 8.19 27.99 3.38
N LYS A 269 8.61 26.73 3.24
CA LYS A 269 8.57 25.72 4.31
C LYS A 269 9.96 25.54 4.93
N ASN A 270 10.09 25.90 6.20
CA ASN A 270 11.37 25.79 6.92
C ASN A 270 11.55 24.45 7.63
N LYS A 271 10.55 23.56 7.61
CA LYS A 271 10.58 22.30 8.35
C LYS A 271 10.20 21.13 7.43
N PRO A 272 10.86 19.97 7.59
CA PRO A 272 10.45 18.76 6.92
C PRO A 272 9.04 18.32 7.39
N LEU A 273 8.41 17.44 6.62
CA LEU A 273 7.24 16.73 7.09
C LEU A 273 7.62 15.86 8.29
N ASN A 274 6.85 15.98 9.36
CA ASN A 274 6.95 15.08 10.50
C ASN A 274 6.13 13.79 10.26
N ALA A 275 6.18 12.85 11.18
CA ALA A 275 5.48 11.57 11.08
C ALA A 275 3.98 11.74 10.78
N THR A 276 3.29 12.68 11.44
CA THR A 276 1.86 12.96 11.21
C THR A 276 1.61 13.53 9.81
N GLY A 277 2.45 14.45 9.36
CA GLY A 277 2.34 15.00 8.02
C GLY A 277 2.62 13.97 6.93
N LEU A 278 3.56 13.06 7.16
CA LEU A 278 3.84 11.94 6.27
C LEU A 278 2.66 10.96 6.21
N LEU A 279 2.05 10.63 7.36
CA LEU A 279 0.87 9.77 7.39
C LEU A 279 -0.26 10.38 6.57
N GLY A 280 -0.56 11.65 6.74
CA GLY A 280 -1.59 12.34 5.96
C GLY A 280 -1.32 12.30 4.45
N ARG A 281 -0.07 12.49 4.03
CA ARG A 281 0.32 12.36 2.61
C ARG A 281 0.24 10.92 2.11
N ALA A 282 0.68 9.97 2.93
CA ALA A 282 0.60 8.56 2.61
C ALA A 282 -0.84 8.08 2.43
N GLU A 283 -1.80 8.60 3.21
CA GLU A 283 -3.24 8.31 3.04
C GLU A 283 -3.79 8.80 1.70
N GLU A 284 -3.42 10.00 1.25
CA GLU A 284 -3.81 10.51 -0.07
C GLU A 284 -3.28 9.60 -1.18
N ASP A 285 -2.01 9.22 -1.10
CA ASP A 285 -1.35 8.38 -2.09
C ASP A 285 -1.85 6.92 -2.03
N LEU A 286 -2.24 6.45 -0.83
CA LEU A 286 -2.84 5.15 -0.63
C LEU A 286 -4.15 5.00 -1.42
N LEU A 287 -5.00 6.01 -1.42
CA LEU A 287 -6.29 5.96 -2.12
C LEU A 287 -6.11 5.75 -3.63
N LEU A 288 -5.16 6.44 -4.23
CA LEU A 288 -4.81 6.22 -5.64
C LEU A 288 -4.27 4.81 -5.87
N THR A 289 -3.34 4.40 -5.02
CA THR A 289 -2.72 3.07 -5.10
C THR A 289 -3.77 1.96 -4.96
N MET A 290 -4.79 2.13 -4.10
CA MET A 290 -5.88 1.16 -3.96
C MET A 290 -6.66 0.94 -5.26
N ILE A 291 -6.91 1.99 -6.04
CA ILE A 291 -7.61 1.86 -7.32
C ILE A 291 -6.77 1.05 -8.30
N VAL A 292 -5.47 1.33 -8.36
CA VAL A 292 -4.55 0.60 -9.24
C VAL A 292 -4.44 -0.87 -8.83
N MET A 293 -4.31 -1.13 -7.53
CA MET A 293 -4.30 -2.50 -7.01
C MET A 293 -5.61 -3.23 -7.30
N TYR A 294 -6.75 -2.57 -7.14
CA TYR A 294 -8.04 -3.13 -7.54
C TYR A 294 -8.05 -3.55 -9.02
N GLN A 295 -7.53 -2.72 -9.91
CA GLN A 295 -7.44 -3.05 -11.34
C GLN A 295 -6.56 -4.28 -11.58
N LYS A 296 -5.36 -4.31 -10.98
CA LYS A 296 -4.43 -5.44 -11.08
C LYS A 296 -5.09 -6.75 -10.65
N TYR A 297 -5.66 -6.79 -9.45
CA TYR A 297 -6.25 -8.01 -8.90
C TYR A 297 -7.55 -8.42 -9.58
N THR A 298 -8.31 -7.47 -10.11
CA THR A 298 -9.49 -7.77 -10.94
C THR A 298 -9.07 -8.46 -12.25
N CYS A 299 -8.02 -7.99 -12.90
CA CYS A 299 -7.46 -8.66 -14.08
C CYS A 299 -6.97 -10.08 -13.78
N MET A 300 -6.35 -10.30 -12.61
CA MET A 300 -5.95 -11.63 -12.17
C MET A 300 -7.15 -12.57 -11.98
N ILE A 301 -8.23 -12.10 -11.36
CA ILE A 301 -9.48 -12.87 -11.23
C ILE A 301 -10.08 -13.20 -12.60
N PHE A 302 -10.05 -12.26 -13.54
CA PHE A 302 -10.52 -12.55 -14.90
C PHE A 302 -9.69 -13.63 -15.57
N ASN A 303 -8.37 -13.59 -15.44
CA ASN A 303 -7.50 -14.62 -15.99
C ASN A 303 -7.80 -16.00 -15.38
N GLU A 304 -8.00 -16.11 -14.07
CA GLU A 304 -8.41 -17.37 -13.43
C GLU A 304 -9.76 -17.85 -13.95
N LYS A 305 -10.77 -16.98 -14.00
CA LYS A 305 -12.10 -17.32 -14.52
C LYS A 305 -12.03 -17.79 -15.98
N ILE A 306 -11.21 -17.17 -16.80
CA ILE A 306 -10.96 -17.58 -18.19
C ILE A 306 -10.36 -18.96 -18.20
N HIS A 307 -9.25 -19.18 -17.47
CA HIS A 307 -8.56 -20.46 -17.43
C HIS A 307 -9.48 -21.59 -16.99
N GLN A 308 -10.16 -21.45 -15.88
CA GLN A 308 -11.12 -22.45 -15.36
C GLN A 308 -12.24 -22.79 -16.35
N ARG A 309 -12.72 -21.82 -17.13
CA ARG A 309 -13.80 -22.02 -18.11
C ARG A 309 -13.32 -22.73 -19.37
N PHE A 310 -12.08 -22.52 -19.78
CA PHE A 310 -11.50 -23.18 -20.94
C PHE A 310 -10.98 -24.59 -20.64
N THR A 311 -10.51 -24.84 -19.43
CA THR A 311 -9.97 -26.14 -19.00
C THR A 311 -11.05 -27.09 -18.51
N SER A 312 -12.19 -26.57 -18.01
CA SER A 312 -13.31 -27.42 -17.57
C SER A 312 -13.97 -28.13 -18.74
N GLY A 313 -14.17 -29.45 -18.65
CA GLY A 313 -14.86 -30.27 -19.64
C GLY A 313 -16.37 -29.97 -19.84
N ALA A 314 -16.83 -28.75 -19.50
CA ALA A 314 -18.21 -28.33 -19.59
C ALA A 314 -18.74 -28.32 -21.03
N GLY A 315 -19.97 -28.76 -21.26
CA GLY A 315 -20.61 -28.78 -22.57
C GLY A 315 -20.70 -27.37 -23.21
N LYS A 316 -20.79 -27.35 -24.56
CA LYS A 316 -20.74 -26.15 -25.38
C LYS A 316 -21.69 -25.03 -24.94
N VAL A 317 -22.93 -25.34 -24.59
CA VAL A 317 -23.97 -24.36 -24.16
C VAL A 317 -23.59 -23.67 -22.84
N LYS A 318 -23.04 -24.45 -21.88
CA LYS A 318 -22.61 -23.91 -20.61
C LYS A 318 -21.37 -23.00 -20.77
N LYS A 319 -20.49 -23.34 -21.71
CA LYS A 319 -19.31 -22.50 -22.07
C LYS A 319 -19.75 -21.15 -22.67
N GLU A 320 -20.73 -21.15 -23.58
CA GLU A 320 -21.23 -19.91 -24.19
C GLU A 320 -21.90 -18.97 -23.18
N LYS A 321 -22.73 -19.51 -22.28
CA LYS A 321 -23.34 -18.71 -21.21
C LYS A 321 -22.27 -18.09 -20.30
N ASN A 322 -21.33 -18.90 -19.86
CA ASN A 322 -20.24 -18.46 -19.01
C ASN A 322 -19.37 -17.37 -19.68
N LEU A 323 -19.17 -17.46 -20.99
CA LEU A 323 -18.39 -16.46 -21.75
C LEU A 323 -19.15 -15.13 -21.85
N ARG A 324 -20.48 -15.16 -22.04
CA ARG A 324 -21.30 -13.93 -22.05
C ARG A 324 -21.28 -13.23 -20.68
N ASP A 325 -21.39 -13.98 -19.61
CA ASP A 325 -21.32 -13.43 -18.24
C ASP A 325 -19.96 -12.82 -17.97
N LEU A 326 -18.87 -13.49 -18.36
CA LEU A 326 -17.52 -12.95 -18.22
C LEU A 326 -17.31 -11.69 -19.06
N LYS A 327 -17.83 -11.65 -20.29
CA LYS A 327 -17.79 -10.46 -21.15
C LYS A 327 -18.52 -9.28 -20.52
N ARG A 328 -19.70 -9.52 -19.90
CA ARG A 328 -20.44 -8.50 -19.18
C ARG A 328 -19.64 -7.96 -17.98
N GLU A 329 -19.10 -8.85 -17.13
CA GLU A 329 -18.26 -8.45 -16.00
C GLU A 329 -17.04 -7.64 -16.46
N ALA A 330 -16.38 -8.03 -17.55
CA ALA A 330 -15.25 -7.31 -18.12
C ALA A 330 -15.63 -5.93 -18.65
N LEU A 331 -16.78 -5.81 -19.32
CA LEU A 331 -17.32 -4.52 -19.80
C LEU A 331 -17.69 -3.61 -18.63
N GLU A 332 -18.29 -4.15 -17.57
CA GLU A 332 -18.58 -3.43 -16.35
C GLU A 332 -17.28 -2.92 -15.71
N PHE A 333 -16.24 -3.77 -15.61
CA PHE A 333 -14.94 -3.38 -15.09
C PHE A 333 -14.31 -2.25 -15.90
N VAL A 334 -14.26 -2.37 -17.23
CA VAL A 334 -13.71 -1.31 -18.10
C VAL A 334 -14.50 -0.01 -17.98
N SER A 335 -15.82 -0.10 -17.76
CA SER A 335 -16.68 1.08 -17.63
C SER A 335 -16.54 1.79 -16.28
N TYR A 336 -16.14 1.09 -15.23
CA TYR A 336 -16.19 1.58 -13.86
C TYR A 336 -14.85 1.53 -13.13
N GLY A 337 -14.06 0.52 -13.40
CA GLY A 337 -12.81 0.24 -12.67
C GLY A 337 -11.59 0.97 -13.22
N THR A 338 -11.72 1.78 -14.26
CA THR A 338 -10.59 2.53 -14.83
C THR A 338 -10.47 3.90 -14.17
N LEU A 339 -9.24 4.35 -14.02
CA LEU A 339 -8.95 5.70 -13.54
C LEU A 339 -9.53 6.72 -14.51
N ALA A 340 -10.35 7.64 -13.99
CA ALA A 340 -10.78 8.80 -14.74
C ALA A 340 -9.61 9.77 -14.93
N PRO A 341 -9.59 10.58 -16.01
CA PRO A 341 -8.67 11.70 -16.09
C PRO A 341 -8.90 12.63 -14.89
N SER A 342 -7.87 12.88 -14.12
CA SER A 342 -7.94 13.79 -12.98
C SER A 342 -7.66 15.23 -13.43
N GLN A 343 -8.37 16.19 -12.88
CA GLN A 343 -8.07 17.63 -13.07
C GLN A 343 -6.90 18.05 -12.17
N ILE A 344 -6.54 17.26 -11.17
CA ILE A 344 -5.42 17.52 -10.28
C ILE A 344 -4.14 17.07 -10.98
N SER A 345 -3.30 18.03 -11.34
CA SER A 345 -2.07 17.81 -12.11
C SER A 345 -1.16 16.71 -11.52
N ARG A 346 -1.01 16.68 -10.19
CA ARG A 346 -0.22 15.67 -9.49
C ARG A 346 -0.73 14.24 -9.77
N TRP A 347 -2.02 14.02 -9.58
CA TRP A 347 -2.60 12.70 -9.76
C TRP A 347 -2.68 12.29 -11.21
N ASN A 348 -2.84 13.22 -12.12
CA ASN A 348 -2.82 12.94 -13.55
C ASN A 348 -1.45 12.38 -13.98
N ASN A 349 -0.36 13.02 -13.54
CA ASN A 349 1.00 12.55 -13.83
C ASN A 349 1.26 11.15 -13.25
N VAL A 350 0.81 10.90 -12.01
CA VAL A 350 0.93 9.57 -11.37
C VAL A 350 0.08 8.54 -12.11
N CYS A 351 -1.17 8.87 -12.48
CA CYS A 351 -2.04 7.98 -13.24
C CYS A 351 -1.46 7.62 -14.61
N GLU A 352 -0.81 8.57 -15.29
CA GLU A 352 -0.14 8.31 -16.56
C GLU A 352 1.04 7.35 -16.41
N THR A 353 1.77 7.44 -15.32
CA THR A 353 2.87 6.51 -15.02
C THR A 353 2.37 5.09 -14.71
N TYR A 354 1.18 4.96 -14.13
CA TYR A 354 0.54 3.66 -13.91
C TYR A 354 -0.04 3.00 -15.18
N ARG A 355 -0.29 3.75 -16.23
CA ARG A 355 -0.82 3.24 -17.51
C ARG A 355 0.26 2.60 -18.37
#